data_5ef67055503ad5f7fd4e4cb6fb2a84f7
#
_entry.id   5ef67055503ad5f7fd4e4cb6fb2a84f7
#
_cell.length_a   1.000
_cell.length_b   1.000
_cell.length_c   1.000
_cell.angle_alpha   90.00
_cell.angle_beta   90.00
_cell.angle_gamma   90.00
#
_symmetry.space_group_name_H-M   'P 1'
#
loop_
_entity.id
_entity.type
_entity.pdbx_description
1 polymer ?
#
loop_
_entity_poly.entity_id
_entity_poly.type
_entity_poly.pdbx_seq_one_letter_code
_entity_poly.pdbx_strand_id
1 'polypeptide(L)'
;VLSDLVGTMHPYQTFSPKEQRTYDRNPNCLACVKPGEEGNYYYAGGFNGGKTEEFLKMSEVIADRVTKDLEKGVIALWHDESHMNRYMIDNPPTLSLTPSYCFAEEQMQNPDYPFKPKIIALKKNHSELRT
;
A
#
# COMPACT_ATOMS: atom_id res chain seq x y z
N VAL A 1 -7.72 4.54 -17.63
CA VAL A 1 -8.00 3.54 -16.60
C VAL A 1 -9.50 3.25 -16.56
N LEU A 2 -9.87 1.99 -16.70
CA LEU A 2 -11.28 1.58 -16.76
C LEU A 2 -11.89 1.34 -15.38
N SER A 3 -11.06 1.23 -14.36
CA SER A 3 -11.49 0.94 -12.98
C SER A 3 -11.62 2.21 -12.15
N ASP A 4 -12.57 2.25 -11.22
CA ASP A 4 -12.78 3.40 -10.34
C ASP A 4 -11.58 3.65 -9.43
N LEU A 5 -11.05 2.60 -8.81
CA LEU A 5 -9.84 2.64 -7.99
C LEU A 5 -9.03 1.38 -8.25
N VAL A 6 -7.71 1.54 -8.40
CA VAL A 6 -6.76 0.46 -8.70
C VAL A 6 -5.71 0.39 -7.61
N GLY A 7 -5.55 -0.77 -7.01
CA GLY A 7 -4.44 -1.10 -6.11
C GLY A 7 -3.58 -2.21 -6.69
N THR A 8 -2.32 -2.26 -6.30
CA THR A 8 -1.39 -3.33 -6.68
C THR A 8 -0.98 -4.13 -5.45
N MET A 9 -1.13 -5.44 -5.51
CA MET A 9 -0.74 -6.34 -4.42
C MET A 9 0.73 -6.20 -4.11
N HIS A 10 1.05 -6.03 -2.82
CA HIS A 10 2.44 -5.97 -2.37
C HIS A 10 3.12 -7.32 -2.63
N PRO A 11 4.36 -7.33 -3.19
CA PRO A 11 5.01 -8.56 -3.62
C PRO A 11 5.28 -9.59 -2.51
N TYR A 12 5.30 -9.16 -1.25
CA TYR A 12 5.51 -10.01 -0.09
C TYR A 12 4.33 -10.01 0.88
N GLN A 13 3.90 -8.85 1.31
CA GLN A 13 2.94 -8.70 2.40
C GLN A 13 1.57 -9.30 2.08
N THR A 14 1.13 -9.23 0.83
CA THR A 14 -0.18 -9.77 0.44
C THR A 14 -0.29 -11.28 0.64
N PHE A 15 0.84 -12.00 0.62
CA PHE A 15 0.90 -13.46 0.80
C PHE A 15 1.16 -13.88 2.25
N SER A 16 1.48 -12.93 3.11
CA SER A 16 1.67 -13.19 4.54
C SER A 16 0.31 -13.40 5.23
N PRO A 17 0.27 -14.21 6.31
CA PRO A 17 -0.93 -14.26 7.16
C PRO A 17 -1.38 -12.85 7.54
N LYS A 18 -2.69 -12.63 7.56
CA LYS A 18 -3.27 -11.27 7.73
C LYS A 18 -2.76 -10.58 8.99
N GLU A 19 -2.63 -11.32 10.07
CA GLU A 19 -2.15 -10.83 11.37
C GLU A 19 -0.66 -10.44 11.37
N GLN A 20 0.12 -10.93 10.39
CA GLN A 20 1.54 -10.64 10.25
C GLN A 20 1.83 -9.53 9.24
N ARG A 21 0.81 -9.07 8.51
CA ARG A 21 0.98 -7.97 7.56
C ARG A 21 1.32 -6.68 8.28
N THR A 22 2.12 -5.85 7.63
CA THR A 22 2.68 -4.61 8.20
C THR A 22 1.71 -3.44 8.19
N TYR A 23 0.42 -3.69 8.45
CA TYR A 23 -0.53 -2.63 8.74
C TYR A 23 -0.11 -1.83 9.98
N ASP A 24 -0.45 -0.56 10.02
CA ASP A 24 -0.31 0.19 11.26
C ASP A 24 -1.30 -0.36 12.29
N ARG A 25 -0.80 -0.69 13.48
CA ARG A 25 -1.61 -1.27 14.57
C ARG A 25 -1.76 -0.30 15.75
N ASN A 26 -1.21 0.91 15.64
CA ASN A 26 -1.31 1.91 16.69
C ASN A 26 -2.73 2.49 16.75
N PRO A 27 -3.47 2.30 17.85
CA PRO A 27 -4.85 2.78 17.96
C PRO A 27 -4.96 4.31 17.93
N ASN A 28 -3.86 5.04 18.11
CA ASN A 28 -3.83 6.50 18.02
C ASN A 28 -3.62 7.00 16.60
N CYS A 29 -3.29 6.11 15.65
CA CYS A 29 -3.09 6.43 14.25
C CYS A 29 -4.37 6.21 13.44
N LEU A 30 -4.70 7.16 12.55
CA LEU A 30 -5.87 7.04 11.68
C LEU A 30 -5.69 5.99 10.57
N ALA A 31 -4.45 5.51 10.35
CA ALA A 31 -4.17 4.37 9.48
C ALA A 31 -4.31 3.01 10.18
N CYS A 32 -4.67 3.00 11.47
CA CYS A 32 -4.72 1.77 12.26
C CYS A 32 -5.70 0.74 11.67
N VAL A 33 -5.22 -0.48 11.55
CA VAL A 33 -6.02 -1.65 11.19
C VAL A 33 -5.98 -2.61 12.39
N LYS A 34 -7.09 -2.76 13.07
CA LYS A 34 -7.20 -3.67 14.23
C LYS A 34 -7.18 -5.12 13.78
N PRO A 35 -6.75 -6.07 14.64
CA PRO A 35 -6.88 -7.49 14.35
C PRO A 35 -8.32 -7.85 13.97
N GLY A 36 -8.47 -8.54 12.84
CA GLY A 36 -9.77 -8.91 12.28
C GLY A 36 -10.35 -7.92 11.25
N GLU A 37 -9.77 -6.72 11.13
CA GLU A 37 -10.20 -5.72 10.14
C GLU A 37 -9.41 -5.80 8.81
N GLU A 38 -8.42 -6.68 8.72
CA GLU A 38 -7.54 -6.79 7.56
C GLU A 38 -8.33 -7.07 6.28
N GLY A 39 -7.91 -6.45 5.18
CA GLY A 39 -8.48 -6.69 3.86
C GLY A 39 -8.01 -8.00 3.24
N ASN A 40 -8.54 -8.32 2.05
CA ASN A 40 -8.13 -9.52 1.31
C ASN A 40 -6.69 -9.44 0.83
N TYR A 41 -6.24 -8.25 0.45
CA TYR A 41 -4.89 -7.99 -0.06
C TYR A 41 -4.22 -6.89 0.75
N TYR A 42 -2.90 -6.93 0.80
CA TYR A 42 -2.08 -5.81 1.24
C TYR A 42 -1.51 -5.13 0.00
N TYR A 43 -1.79 -3.84 -0.15
CA TYR A 43 -1.43 -3.08 -1.35
C TYR A 43 -0.09 -2.35 -1.17
N ALA A 44 0.74 -2.39 -2.24
CA ALA A 44 1.97 -1.62 -2.31
C ALA A 44 1.67 -0.15 -2.61
N GLY A 45 2.38 0.76 -1.95
CA GLY A 45 2.26 2.19 -2.18
C GLY A 45 2.87 2.68 -3.50
N GLY A 46 3.70 1.84 -4.14
CA GLY A 46 4.49 2.23 -5.30
C GLY A 46 3.73 2.34 -6.62
N PHE A 47 2.58 1.68 -6.75
CA PHE A 47 1.79 1.73 -7.99
C PHE A 47 0.30 1.58 -7.68
N ASN A 48 -0.42 2.66 -7.89
CA ASN A 48 -1.87 2.73 -7.68
C ASN A 48 -2.46 3.81 -8.58
N GLY A 49 -3.78 3.84 -8.69
CA GLY A 49 -4.45 4.83 -9.52
C GLY A 49 -5.96 4.62 -9.54
N GLY A 50 -6.59 5.19 -10.54
CA GLY A 50 -8.03 5.10 -10.71
C GLY A 50 -8.58 6.23 -11.59
N LYS A 51 -9.89 6.34 -11.62
CA LYS A 51 -10.54 7.53 -12.18
C LYS A 51 -10.15 8.76 -11.38
N THR A 52 -10.04 9.89 -12.04
CA THR A 52 -9.61 11.16 -11.44
C THR A 52 -10.37 11.48 -10.15
N GLU A 53 -11.69 11.40 -10.18
CA GLU A 53 -12.53 11.73 -9.01
C GLU A 53 -12.25 10.81 -7.83
N GLU A 54 -12.15 9.50 -8.06
CA GLU A 54 -11.91 8.51 -7.02
C GLU A 54 -10.50 8.61 -6.44
N PHE A 55 -9.51 8.84 -7.29
CA PHE A 55 -8.13 9.02 -6.86
C PHE A 55 -7.94 10.31 -6.06
N LEU A 56 -8.53 11.42 -6.52
CA LEU A 56 -8.48 12.69 -5.78
C LEU A 56 -9.19 12.60 -4.43
N LYS A 57 -10.33 11.92 -4.37
CA LYS A 57 -11.04 11.67 -3.12
C LYS A 57 -10.18 10.88 -2.13
N MET A 58 -9.54 9.82 -2.57
CA MET A 58 -8.62 9.04 -1.74
C MET A 58 -7.47 9.92 -1.25
N SER A 59 -6.85 10.68 -2.12
CA SER A 59 -5.73 11.57 -1.79
C SER A 59 -6.12 12.63 -0.77
N GLU A 60 -7.29 13.23 -0.90
CA GLU A 60 -7.83 14.23 0.03
C GLU A 60 -8.10 13.64 1.42
N VAL A 61 -8.72 12.48 1.48
CA VAL A 61 -8.99 11.78 2.75
C VAL A 61 -7.68 11.40 3.44
N ILE A 62 -6.72 10.87 2.71
CA ILE A 62 -5.41 10.50 3.27
C ILE A 62 -4.66 11.74 3.77
N ALA A 63 -4.63 12.82 2.99
CA ALA A 63 -3.99 14.07 3.40
C ALA A 63 -4.59 14.64 4.70
N ASP A 64 -5.91 14.62 4.82
CA ASP A 64 -6.60 15.05 6.06
C ASP A 64 -6.22 14.17 7.26
N ARG A 65 -6.20 12.84 7.08
CA ARG A 65 -5.81 11.90 8.15
C ARG A 65 -4.36 12.07 8.57
N VAL A 66 -3.45 12.24 7.61
CA VAL A 66 -2.03 12.49 7.89
C VAL A 66 -1.87 13.78 8.69
N THR A 67 -2.54 14.85 8.30
CA THR A 67 -2.51 16.14 9.00
C THR A 67 -2.99 16.00 10.46
N LYS A 68 -4.11 15.32 10.67
CA LYS A 68 -4.64 15.07 12.02
C LYS A 68 -3.71 14.23 12.88
N ASP A 69 -3.09 13.21 12.30
CA ASP A 69 -2.11 12.40 13.02
C ASP A 69 -0.87 13.21 13.39
N LEU A 70 -0.36 14.04 12.49
CA LEU A 70 0.79 14.91 12.76
C LEU A 70 0.51 15.92 13.89
N GLU A 71 -0.70 16.44 13.99
CA GLU A 71 -1.11 17.33 15.10
C GLU A 71 -1.00 16.62 16.47
N LYS A 72 -1.14 15.29 16.48
CA LYS A 72 -0.96 14.46 17.68
C LYS A 72 0.46 13.90 17.83
N GLY A 73 1.36 14.24 16.92
CA GLY A 73 2.72 13.68 16.90
C GLY A 73 2.77 12.21 16.43
N VAL A 74 1.78 11.76 15.65
CA VAL A 74 1.68 10.39 15.18
C VAL A 74 2.06 10.31 13.69
N ILE A 75 2.93 9.35 13.36
CA ILE A 75 3.32 9.04 11.98
C ILE A 75 3.04 7.55 11.76
N ALA A 76 2.30 7.21 10.71
CA ALA A 76 1.99 5.83 10.38
C ALA A 76 3.25 5.02 10.08
N LEU A 77 3.24 3.73 10.41
CA LEU A 77 4.39 2.81 10.32
C LEU A 77 5.08 2.85 8.95
N TRP A 78 4.32 2.77 7.86
CA TRP A 78 4.81 2.86 6.49
C TRP A 78 4.22 4.07 5.77
N HIS A 79 4.07 5.19 6.49
CA HIS A 79 3.66 6.49 5.95
C HIS A 79 2.39 6.40 5.11
N ASP A 80 2.45 6.86 3.86
CA ASP A 80 1.33 6.86 2.91
C ASP A 80 0.80 5.45 2.58
N GLU A 81 1.66 4.45 2.52
CA GLU A 81 1.24 3.06 2.26
C GLU A 81 0.29 2.53 3.35
N SER A 82 0.56 2.81 4.61
CA SER A 82 -0.32 2.43 5.72
C SER A 82 -1.69 3.12 5.62
N HIS A 83 -1.71 4.40 5.32
CA HIS A 83 -2.94 5.16 5.12
C HIS A 83 -3.72 4.68 3.90
N MET A 84 -3.02 4.37 2.80
CA MET A 84 -3.65 3.83 1.59
C MET A 84 -4.30 2.48 1.87
N ASN A 85 -3.63 1.59 2.59
CA ASN A 85 -4.19 0.29 2.96
C ASN A 85 -5.43 0.42 3.85
N ARG A 86 -5.42 1.33 4.84
CA ARG A 86 -6.61 1.62 5.64
C ARG A 86 -7.76 2.10 4.76
N TYR A 87 -7.49 3.03 3.86
CA TYR A 87 -8.49 3.56 2.94
C TYR A 87 -9.07 2.45 2.03
N MET A 88 -8.21 1.60 1.48
CA MET A 88 -8.61 0.54 0.55
C MET A 88 -9.33 -0.64 1.24
N ILE A 89 -9.20 -0.80 2.55
CA ILE A 89 -10.04 -1.71 3.32
C ILE A 89 -11.47 -1.18 3.39
N ASP A 90 -11.63 0.11 3.68
CA ASP A 90 -12.94 0.77 3.80
C ASP A 90 -13.58 1.03 2.43
N ASN A 91 -12.77 1.21 1.40
CA ASN A 91 -13.16 1.50 0.01
C ASN A 91 -12.39 0.56 -0.94
N PRO A 92 -12.78 -0.71 -1.04
CA PRO A 92 -12.01 -1.68 -1.82
C PRO A 92 -11.83 -1.27 -3.27
N PRO A 93 -10.61 -1.42 -3.82
CA PRO A 93 -10.37 -1.16 -5.24
C PRO A 93 -11.26 -2.04 -6.12
N THR A 94 -11.75 -1.49 -7.23
CA THR A 94 -12.50 -2.26 -8.22
C THR A 94 -11.60 -3.14 -9.07
N LEU A 95 -10.29 -2.84 -9.10
CA LEU A 95 -9.27 -3.67 -9.74
C LEU A 95 -8.05 -3.81 -8.81
N SER A 96 -7.69 -5.05 -8.53
CA SER A 96 -6.46 -5.38 -7.80
C SER A 96 -5.47 -6.03 -8.75
N LEU A 97 -4.39 -5.33 -9.05
CA LEU A 97 -3.32 -5.83 -9.92
C LEU A 97 -2.42 -6.79 -9.15
N THR A 98 -1.90 -7.80 -9.85
CA THR A 98 -0.94 -8.74 -9.28
C THR A 98 0.41 -8.06 -9.00
N PRO A 99 1.31 -8.69 -8.22
CA PRO A 99 2.65 -8.17 -7.98
C PRO A 99 3.51 -7.99 -9.23
N SER A 100 3.07 -8.48 -10.38
CA SER A 100 3.73 -8.20 -11.67
C SER A 100 3.85 -6.69 -11.94
N TYR A 101 2.94 -5.87 -11.43
CA TYR A 101 2.91 -4.42 -11.63
C TYR A 101 3.64 -3.63 -10.53
N CYS A 102 4.17 -4.30 -9.53
CA CYS A 102 5.09 -3.74 -8.53
C CYS A 102 6.11 -4.82 -8.15
N PHE A 103 6.81 -5.31 -9.17
CA PHE A 103 7.71 -6.47 -9.08
C PHE A 103 9.02 -6.02 -8.42
N ALA A 104 9.37 -6.64 -7.30
CA ALA A 104 10.63 -6.33 -6.61
C ALA A 104 11.83 -6.80 -7.44
N GLU A 105 12.77 -5.89 -7.69
CA GLU A 105 13.96 -6.17 -8.51
C GLU A 105 14.70 -7.44 -8.05
N GLU A 106 14.78 -7.67 -6.73
CA GLU A 106 15.42 -8.83 -6.14
C GLU A 106 14.80 -10.17 -6.57
N GLN A 107 13.51 -10.18 -6.91
CA GLN A 107 12.82 -11.39 -7.34
C GLN A 107 13.11 -11.77 -8.79
N MET A 108 13.77 -10.92 -9.57
CA MET A 108 14.20 -11.27 -10.94
C MET A 108 15.18 -12.44 -10.99
N GLN A 109 15.91 -12.67 -9.89
CA GLN A 109 16.86 -13.78 -9.75
C GLN A 109 16.23 -15.04 -9.15
N ASN A 110 14.94 -14.99 -8.79
CA ASN A 110 14.26 -16.11 -8.16
C ASN A 110 13.33 -16.81 -9.16
N PRO A 111 13.73 -18.00 -9.70
CA PRO A 111 12.91 -18.72 -10.69
C PRO A 111 11.61 -19.28 -10.12
N ASP A 112 11.51 -19.40 -8.80
CA ASP A 112 10.32 -19.94 -8.11
C ASP A 112 9.27 -18.88 -7.80
N TYR A 113 9.57 -17.59 -8.02
CA TYR A 113 8.60 -16.52 -7.82
C TYR A 113 7.53 -16.57 -8.92
N PRO A 114 6.24 -16.72 -8.55
CA PRO A 114 5.20 -17.14 -9.51
C PRO A 114 4.75 -16.03 -10.48
N PHE A 115 5.22 -14.79 -10.30
CA PHE A 115 4.82 -13.66 -11.15
C PHE A 115 5.94 -13.24 -12.08
N LYS A 116 5.57 -12.73 -13.27
CA LYS A 116 6.52 -12.17 -14.24
C LYS A 116 6.49 -10.64 -14.14
N PRO A 117 7.66 -9.97 -14.23
CA PRO A 117 7.71 -8.51 -14.12
C PRO A 117 7.03 -7.83 -15.31
N LYS A 118 6.18 -6.86 -15.00
CA LYS A 118 5.63 -5.88 -15.96
C LYS A 118 6.07 -4.46 -15.60
N ILE A 119 6.05 -4.14 -14.31
CA ILE A 119 6.61 -2.90 -13.77
C ILE A 119 7.52 -3.29 -12.61
N ILE A 120 8.78 -2.88 -12.68
CA ILE A 120 9.82 -3.27 -11.72
C ILE A 120 10.03 -2.14 -10.72
N ALA A 121 9.93 -2.48 -9.43
CA ALA A 121 10.33 -1.62 -8.34
C ALA A 121 11.83 -1.79 -8.11
N LEU A 122 12.62 -0.79 -8.48
CA LEU A 122 14.07 -0.83 -8.37
C LEU A 122 14.52 -0.80 -6.91
N LYS A 123 15.56 -1.55 -6.62
CA LYS A 123 16.20 -1.51 -5.30
C LYS A 123 16.79 -0.13 -5.06
N LYS A 124 16.44 0.46 -3.91
CA LYS A 124 16.93 1.79 -3.53
C LYS A 124 18.10 1.67 -2.56
N ASN A 125 19.09 2.53 -2.77
CA ASN A 125 20.13 2.76 -1.75
C ASN A 125 19.61 3.83 -0.78
N HIS A 126 19.06 3.40 0.34
CA HIS A 126 18.47 4.30 1.33
C HIS A 126 19.48 5.28 1.94
N SER A 127 20.76 4.93 1.99
CA SER A 127 21.80 5.82 2.51
C SER A 127 22.06 7.03 1.61
N GLU A 128 21.83 6.88 0.30
CA GLU A 128 22.00 7.96 -0.68
C GLU A 128 20.76 8.85 -0.81
N LEU A 129 19.56 8.30 -0.50
CA LEU A 129 18.29 8.98 -0.72
C LEU A 129 17.77 9.73 0.52
N ARG A 130 18.32 9.43 1.69
CA ARG A 130 17.90 10.04 2.97
C ARG A 130 19.03 10.86 3.57
N THR A 131 19.42 11.88 2.84
CA THR A 131 20.34 12.90 3.36
C THR A 131 19.60 13.98 4.11
#